data_4bb4babe69b5ac3d8f25ec6c1089b992
#
_entry.id   4bb4babe69b5ac3d8f25ec6c1089b992
#
_cell.length_a   1.000
_cell.length_b   1.000
_cell.length_c   1.000
_cell.angle_alpha   90.00
_cell.angle_beta   90.00
_cell.angle_gamma   90.00
#
_symmetry.space_group_name_H-M   'P 1'
#
loop_
_entity.id
_entity.type
_entity.pdbx_description
1 polymer ?
#
loop_
_entity_poly.entity_id
_entity_poly.type
_entity_poly.pdbx_seq_one_letter_code
_entity_poly.pdbx_strand_id
1 'polypeptide(L)'
;MVRIVKLKIRHLTRYRYASPLRAAVQTLCLTPSSGAGQQVHHWCLDVSGRLQPHTDAWGNRSHLMHIEAGERELRCEASGVVETCGQAWSPEPAGPDPRVYLAPSPLAVLDAAMRHDLRDAGLEAPRDEDLALALARHVAERVRYRAGTTHAGTTAAQAWQGGEGVCQDQAHAFVAACRGLGVPARYVSGYFHAPGSESLASHAWAEICPDPAARRWLGIDITHVGRVDERHVRLAVGPDYAACSPIRGVRSGGGRERLTVELEIVALPA
;
A
#
# COMPACT_ATOMS: atom_id res chain seq x y z
N MET A 1 10.15 20.97 -14.27
CA MET A 1 8.68 21.16 -14.33
C MET A 1 8.03 19.99 -13.58
N VAL A 2 7.14 20.26 -12.64
CA VAL A 2 6.31 19.22 -12.02
C VAL A 2 5.31 18.75 -13.06
N ARG A 3 5.30 17.46 -13.35
CA ARG A 3 4.35 16.87 -14.28
C ARG A 3 3.04 16.57 -13.53
N ILE A 4 1.93 17.04 -14.06
CA ILE A 4 0.59 16.80 -13.50
C ILE A 4 -0.14 15.84 -14.43
N VAL A 5 -0.76 14.80 -13.85
CA VAL A 5 -1.53 13.80 -14.59
C VAL A 5 -2.86 13.58 -13.89
N LYS A 6 -3.95 13.56 -14.67
CA LYS A 6 -5.27 13.12 -14.18
C LYS A 6 -5.49 11.66 -14.51
N LEU A 7 -5.74 10.86 -13.50
CA LEU A 7 -5.97 9.43 -13.63
C LEU A 7 -7.42 9.11 -13.30
N LYS A 8 -8.12 8.48 -14.27
CA LYS A 8 -9.42 7.84 -14.05
C LYS A 8 -9.16 6.40 -13.61
N ILE A 9 -9.74 6.01 -12.50
CA ILE A 9 -9.51 4.71 -11.87
C ILE A 9 -10.85 4.02 -11.68
N ARG A 10 -10.87 2.71 -11.95
CA ARG A 10 -11.95 1.79 -11.61
C ARG A 10 -11.36 0.51 -11.05
N HIS A 11 -11.67 0.22 -9.80
CA HIS A 11 -11.23 -0.98 -9.09
C HIS A 11 -12.46 -1.75 -8.62
N LEU A 12 -12.67 -2.93 -9.19
CA LEU A 12 -13.77 -3.80 -8.85
C LEU A 12 -13.26 -5.08 -8.20
N THR A 13 -13.70 -5.33 -6.99
CA THR A 13 -13.45 -6.57 -6.24
C THR A 13 -14.77 -7.33 -6.08
N ARG A 14 -14.76 -8.62 -6.42
CA ARG A 14 -15.91 -9.53 -6.21
C ARG A 14 -15.48 -10.77 -5.45
N TYR A 15 -16.24 -11.08 -4.42
CA TYR A 15 -16.16 -12.35 -3.69
C TYR A 15 -17.41 -13.16 -4.00
N ARG A 16 -17.25 -14.37 -4.48
CA ARG A 16 -18.35 -15.32 -4.68
C ARG A 16 -18.22 -16.49 -3.72
N TYR A 17 -19.31 -16.85 -3.08
CA TYR A 17 -19.39 -17.87 -2.04
C TYR A 17 -20.18 -19.08 -2.49
N ALA A 18 -19.72 -20.27 -2.11
CA ALA A 18 -20.37 -21.53 -2.44
C ALA A 18 -21.75 -21.69 -1.75
N SER A 19 -21.95 -21.03 -0.59
CA SER A 19 -23.21 -20.99 0.16
C SER A 19 -23.51 -19.59 0.64
N PRO A 20 -24.73 -19.28 1.10
CA PRO A 20 -25.05 -17.95 1.61
C PRO A 20 -24.20 -17.57 2.83
N LEU A 21 -23.84 -16.30 2.92
CA LEU A 21 -23.29 -15.70 4.12
C LEU A 21 -24.36 -15.64 5.21
N ARG A 22 -23.96 -15.79 6.46
CA ARG A 22 -24.79 -15.47 7.64
C ARG A 22 -24.60 -14.02 8.06
N ALA A 23 -23.39 -13.52 7.97
CA ALA A 23 -23.01 -12.13 8.19
C ALA A 23 -21.58 -11.89 7.67
N ALA A 24 -21.28 -10.66 7.30
CA ALA A 24 -19.88 -10.24 7.13
C ALA A 24 -19.72 -8.76 7.51
N VAL A 25 -18.53 -8.43 8.01
CA VAL A 25 -18.08 -7.05 8.23
C VAL A 25 -16.73 -6.90 7.58
N GLN A 26 -16.62 -5.93 6.68
CA GLN A 26 -15.41 -5.65 5.92
C GLN A 26 -14.96 -4.21 6.19
N THR A 27 -13.65 -4.00 6.37
CA THR A 27 -13.04 -2.68 6.34
C THR A 27 -12.51 -2.44 4.94
N LEU A 28 -12.88 -1.30 4.35
CA LEU A 28 -12.44 -0.88 3.03
C LEU A 28 -11.46 0.27 3.14
N CYS A 29 -10.22 0.10 2.67
CA CYS A 29 -9.19 1.13 2.53
C CYS A 29 -9.03 1.50 1.05
N LEU A 30 -10.14 1.88 0.41
CA LEU A 30 -10.25 2.11 -1.04
C LEU A 30 -10.58 3.56 -1.40
N THR A 31 -10.50 4.49 -0.43
CA THR A 31 -10.83 5.90 -0.65
C THR A 31 -9.57 6.75 -0.50
N PRO A 32 -9.02 7.29 -1.60
CA PRO A 32 -7.87 8.19 -1.51
C PRO A 32 -8.24 9.49 -0.80
N SER A 33 -7.25 10.12 -0.18
CA SER A 33 -7.36 11.46 0.40
C SER A 33 -6.60 12.47 -0.44
N SER A 34 -7.09 13.69 -0.56
CA SER A 34 -6.31 14.80 -1.13
C SER A 34 -5.17 15.18 -0.18
N GLY A 35 -4.08 15.66 -0.75
CA GLY A 35 -2.81 15.97 -0.08
C GLY A 35 -1.70 15.04 -0.57
N ALA A 36 -0.49 15.20 -0.02
CA ALA A 36 0.66 14.35 -0.36
C ALA A 36 0.91 14.19 -1.87
N GLY A 37 0.80 15.26 -2.63
CA GLY A 37 1.06 15.24 -4.07
C GLY A 37 -0.10 14.74 -4.94
N GLN A 38 -1.29 14.56 -4.36
CA GLN A 38 -2.50 14.17 -5.11
C GLN A 38 -3.71 15.00 -4.73
N GLN A 39 -4.63 15.19 -5.69
CA GLN A 39 -5.92 15.86 -5.54
C GLN A 39 -7.04 14.95 -6.01
N VAL A 40 -7.97 14.59 -5.12
CA VAL A 40 -9.15 13.80 -5.46
C VAL A 40 -10.23 14.75 -5.98
N HIS A 41 -10.59 14.63 -7.26
CA HIS A 41 -11.66 15.44 -7.87
C HIS A 41 -13.03 14.87 -7.53
N HIS A 42 -13.21 13.55 -7.71
CA HIS A 42 -14.38 12.83 -7.25
C HIS A 42 -14.00 11.38 -6.95
N TRP A 43 -14.72 10.75 -6.03
CA TRP A 43 -14.53 9.34 -5.69
C TRP A 43 -15.84 8.74 -5.19
N CYS A 44 -16.16 7.53 -5.67
CA CYS A 44 -17.34 6.79 -5.32
C CYS A 44 -16.98 5.36 -4.89
N LEU A 45 -17.66 4.86 -3.88
CA LEU A 45 -17.71 3.44 -3.52
C LEU A 45 -19.10 2.92 -3.76
N ASP A 46 -19.26 1.94 -4.66
CA ASP A 46 -20.49 1.20 -4.91
C ASP A 46 -20.32 -0.23 -4.39
N VAL A 47 -21.13 -0.63 -3.42
CA VAL A 47 -20.93 -1.88 -2.66
C VAL A 47 -22.26 -2.61 -2.42
N SER A 48 -22.18 -3.93 -2.22
CA SER A 48 -23.33 -4.78 -1.90
C SER A 48 -23.93 -4.57 -0.50
N GLY A 49 -23.25 -3.83 0.39
CA GLY A 49 -23.65 -3.68 1.77
C GLY A 49 -23.88 -2.23 2.19
N ARG A 50 -24.13 -2.01 3.47
CA ARG A 50 -24.22 -0.67 4.05
C ARG A 50 -22.83 -0.16 4.44
N LEU A 51 -22.49 1.04 3.99
CA LEU A 51 -21.23 1.70 4.30
C LEU A 51 -21.36 2.67 5.48
N GLN A 52 -20.38 2.60 6.38
CA GLN A 52 -20.17 3.56 7.43
C GLN A 52 -18.76 4.16 7.30
N PRO A 53 -18.61 5.44 6.93
CA PRO A 53 -17.31 6.08 6.83
C PRO A 53 -16.68 6.29 8.20
N HIS A 54 -15.36 6.18 8.28
CA HIS A 54 -14.57 6.55 9.45
C HIS A 54 -13.15 6.92 9.04
N THR A 55 -12.43 7.58 9.92
CA THR A 55 -10.97 7.76 9.79
C THR A 55 -10.29 6.78 10.74
N ASP A 56 -9.35 5.99 10.21
CA ASP A 56 -8.62 5.03 11.04
C ASP A 56 -7.50 5.72 11.86
N ALA A 57 -6.82 4.94 12.69
CA ALA A 57 -5.73 5.44 13.55
C ALA A 57 -4.53 6.00 12.76
N TRP A 58 -4.40 5.67 11.48
CA TRP A 58 -3.32 6.12 10.60
C TRP A 58 -3.70 7.35 9.77
N GLY A 59 -4.94 7.84 9.92
CA GLY A 59 -5.47 8.98 9.17
C GLY A 59 -6.09 8.61 7.82
N ASN A 60 -6.23 7.33 7.50
CA ASN A 60 -6.84 6.90 6.24
C ASN A 60 -8.36 7.08 6.27
N ARG A 61 -8.92 7.49 5.13
CA ARG A 61 -10.37 7.45 4.89
C ARG A 61 -10.80 6.01 4.63
N SER A 62 -11.43 5.41 5.62
CA SER A 62 -11.84 4.01 5.60
C SER A 62 -13.37 3.89 5.72
N HIS A 63 -13.91 2.73 5.36
CA HIS A 63 -15.34 2.44 5.51
C HIS A 63 -15.53 1.05 6.13
N LEU A 64 -16.47 0.94 7.05
CA LEU A 64 -17.01 -0.36 7.45
C LEU A 64 -18.17 -0.70 6.51
N MET A 65 -18.11 -1.88 5.91
CA MET A 65 -19.18 -2.44 5.10
C MET A 65 -19.84 -3.58 5.86
N HIS A 66 -21.13 -3.43 6.14
CA HIS A 66 -21.96 -4.45 6.78
C HIS A 66 -22.77 -5.18 5.74
N ILE A 67 -22.74 -6.50 5.77
CA ILE A 67 -23.42 -7.39 4.83
C ILE A 67 -24.40 -8.27 5.59
N GLU A 68 -25.64 -8.26 5.12
CA GLU A 68 -26.72 -9.05 5.73
C GLU A 68 -26.66 -10.52 5.32
N ALA A 69 -27.43 -11.33 6.03
CA ALA A 69 -27.53 -12.75 5.75
C ALA A 69 -28.22 -13.01 4.39
N GLY A 70 -27.81 -14.08 3.72
CA GLY A 70 -28.42 -14.53 2.47
C GLY A 70 -27.57 -14.28 1.24
N GLU A 71 -26.64 -13.31 1.30
CA GLU A 71 -25.80 -12.95 0.16
C GLU A 71 -24.83 -14.08 -0.22
N ARG A 72 -24.63 -14.26 -1.52
CA ARG A 72 -23.65 -15.20 -2.10
C ARG A 72 -22.56 -14.48 -2.89
N GLU A 73 -22.69 -13.18 -3.07
CA GLU A 73 -21.71 -12.35 -3.73
C GLU A 73 -21.53 -11.06 -2.96
N LEU A 74 -20.29 -10.66 -2.77
CA LEU A 74 -19.92 -9.32 -2.32
C LEU A 74 -19.25 -8.60 -3.48
N ARG A 75 -19.77 -7.44 -3.82
CA ARG A 75 -19.22 -6.55 -4.82
C ARG A 75 -18.78 -5.25 -4.14
N CYS A 76 -17.56 -4.83 -4.44
CA CYS A 76 -17.05 -3.53 -4.05
C CYS A 76 -16.38 -2.90 -5.28
N GLU A 77 -16.93 -1.80 -5.75
CA GLU A 77 -16.33 -1.01 -6.83
C GLU A 77 -15.95 0.36 -6.28
N ALA A 78 -14.67 0.69 -6.40
CA ALA A 78 -14.13 2.01 -6.13
C ALA A 78 -13.79 2.68 -7.45
N SER A 79 -14.30 3.88 -7.68
CA SER A 79 -14.06 4.59 -8.95
C SER A 79 -14.00 6.10 -8.76
N GLY A 80 -13.20 6.75 -9.60
CA GLY A 80 -13.09 8.20 -9.54
C GLY A 80 -11.98 8.78 -10.40
N VAL A 81 -11.67 10.04 -10.14
CA VAL A 81 -10.59 10.78 -10.79
C VAL A 81 -9.69 11.42 -9.75
N VAL A 82 -8.41 11.12 -9.87
CA VAL A 82 -7.36 11.67 -9.01
C VAL A 82 -6.33 12.36 -9.91
N GLU A 83 -5.97 13.58 -9.56
CA GLU A 83 -4.87 14.31 -10.16
C GLU A 83 -3.63 14.13 -9.30
N THR A 84 -2.51 13.80 -9.92
CA THR A 84 -1.22 13.56 -9.25
C THR A 84 -0.15 14.48 -9.79
N CYS A 85 0.81 14.86 -8.93
CA CYS A 85 1.89 15.75 -9.29
C CYS A 85 3.23 15.20 -8.89
N GLY A 86 3.92 14.40 -9.40
CA GLY A 86 5.27 13.84 -9.18
C GLY A 86 6.09 14.36 -7.98
N GLN A 87 5.41 14.66 -6.87
CA GLN A 87 6.03 15.18 -5.66
C GLN A 87 6.40 14.04 -4.71
N ALA A 88 7.68 13.68 -4.67
CA ALA A 88 8.18 12.62 -3.81
C ALA A 88 8.17 13.00 -2.31
N TRP A 89 8.39 14.26 -1.97
CA TRP A 89 8.36 14.77 -0.60
C TRP A 89 6.99 15.36 -0.25
N SER A 90 6.32 14.77 0.73
CA SER A 90 4.98 15.17 1.15
C SER A 90 4.97 15.67 2.59
N PRO A 91 4.63 16.94 2.84
CA PRO A 91 4.37 17.41 4.20
C PRO A 91 3.06 16.81 4.71
N GLU A 92 3.05 16.35 5.95
CA GLU A 92 1.88 15.78 6.61
C GLU A 92 1.79 16.30 8.05
N PRO A 93 1.38 17.56 8.25
CA PRO A 93 1.35 18.19 9.57
C PRO A 93 0.31 17.54 10.51
N ALA A 94 -0.78 17.01 9.97
CA ALA A 94 -1.77 16.24 10.70
C ALA A 94 -1.46 14.74 10.66
N GLY A 95 -2.06 13.95 11.55
CA GLY A 95 -1.84 12.51 11.64
C GLY A 95 -0.98 12.11 12.84
N PRO A 96 -0.69 10.81 13.02
CA PRO A 96 0.10 10.31 14.14
C PRO A 96 1.54 10.84 14.10
N ASP A 97 2.20 10.84 15.27
CA ASP A 97 3.63 11.18 15.33
C ASP A 97 4.43 10.19 14.46
N PRO A 98 5.30 10.67 13.55
CA PRO A 98 6.09 9.77 12.71
C PRO A 98 6.88 8.71 13.50
N ARG A 99 7.25 8.97 14.75
CA ARG A 99 7.99 8.03 15.60
C ARG A 99 7.22 6.75 15.92
N VAL A 100 5.88 6.74 15.82
CA VAL A 100 5.09 5.50 15.98
C VAL A 100 5.45 4.45 14.92
N TYR A 101 5.95 4.89 13.77
CA TYR A 101 6.40 4.04 12.67
C TYR A 101 7.86 3.55 12.82
N LEU A 102 8.51 3.75 13.98
CA LEU A 102 9.73 3.04 14.36
C LEU A 102 9.43 1.64 14.94
N ALA A 103 8.23 1.45 15.48
CA ALA A 103 7.84 0.16 16.03
C ALA A 103 7.76 -0.91 14.94
N PRO A 104 8.27 -2.12 15.17
CA PRO A 104 8.07 -3.25 14.27
C PRO A 104 6.59 -3.60 14.17
N SER A 105 6.20 -4.18 13.04
CA SER A 105 4.85 -4.71 12.84
C SER A 105 4.92 -6.16 12.37
N PRO A 106 3.87 -6.99 12.54
CA PRO A 106 3.94 -8.42 12.27
C PRO A 106 4.50 -8.81 10.91
N LEU A 107 4.23 -8.02 9.84
CA LEU A 107 4.72 -8.30 8.50
C LEU A 107 6.05 -7.62 8.16
N ALA A 108 6.45 -6.57 8.91
CA ALA A 108 7.67 -5.80 8.65
C ALA A 108 8.59 -5.78 9.88
N VAL A 109 9.18 -6.94 10.17
CA VAL A 109 10.18 -7.14 11.24
C VAL A 109 11.55 -7.39 10.62
N LEU A 110 12.54 -6.65 11.08
CA LEU A 110 13.95 -6.88 10.74
C LEU A 110 14.50 -8.04 11.59
N ASP A 111 14.76 -9.18 10.97
CA ASP A 111 15.38 -10.33 11.64
C ASP A 111 16.92 -10.23 11.70
N ALA A 112 17.56 -11.26 12.26
CA ALA A 112 19.02 -11.29 12.41
C ALA A 112 19.75 -11.40 11.05
N ALA A 113 19.19 -12.15 10.10
CA ALA A 113 19.79 -12.36 8.78
C ALA A 113 19.75 -11.08 7.94
N MET A 114 18.60 -10.40 7.90
CA MET A 114 18.46 -9.10 7.26
C MET A 114 19.42 -8.07 7.88
N ARG A 115 19.51 -8.02 9.21
CA ARG A 115 20.41 -7.09 9.93
C ARG A 115 21.88 -7.34 9.62
N HIS A 116 22.27 -8.60 9.49
CA HIS A 116 23.63 -8.97 9.11
C HIS A 116 23.95 -8.51 7.69
N ASP A 117 23.09 -8.83 6.75
CA ASP A 117 23.24 -8.50 5.34
C ASP A 117 23.30 -6.97 5.09
N LEU A 118 22.44 -6.19 5.75
CA LEU A 118 22.49 -4.72 5.65
C LEU A 118 23.82 -4.14 6.18
N ARG A 119 24.37 -4.71 7.25
CA ARG A 119 25.66 -4.28 7.78
C ARG A 119 26.81 -4.65 6.85
N ASP A 120 26.83 -5.87 6.32
CA ASP A 120 27.86 -6.36 5.40
C ASP A 120 27.86 -5.57 4.10
N ALA A 121 26.68 -5.13 3.64
CA ALA A 121 26.53 -4.24 2.49
C ALA A 121 26.90 -2.76 2.79
N GLY A 122 27.24 -2.44 4.04
CA GLY A 122 27.61 -1.08 4.45
C GLY A 122 26.48 -0.05 4.31
N LEU A 123 25.22 -0.51 4.43
CA LEU A 123 24.06 0.37 4.25
C LEU A 123 23.80 1.22 5.49
N GLU A 124 23.66 2.51 5.27
CA GLU A 124 23.41 3.52 6.29
C GLU A 124 21.91 3.84 6.43
N ALA A 125 21.57 4.53 7.53
CA ALA A 125 20.23 5.04 7.76
C ALA A 125 19.80 5.97 6.60
N PRO A 126 18.65 5.75 5.94
CA PRO A 126 18.22 6.51 4.77
C PRO A 126 17.72 7.91 5.19
N ARG A 127 18.64 8.84 5.39
CA ARG A 127 18.36 10.21 5.83
C ARG A 127 18.09 11.18 4.68
N ASP A 128 18.38 10.78 3.46
CA ASP A 128 18.14 11.53 2.23
C ASP A 128 17.68 10.59 1.10
N GLU A 129 17.45 11.15 -0.07
CA GLU A 129 16.95 10.42 -1.25
C GLU A 129 17.98 9.39 -1.76
N ASP A 130 19.27 9.76 -1.81
CA ASP A 130 20.31 8.90 -2.37
C ASP A 130 20.52 7.64 -1.50
N LEU A 131 20.57 7.81 -0.18
CA LEU A 131 20.67 6.70 0.77
C LEU A 131 19.40 5.83 0.75
N ALA A 132 18.22 6.44 0.60
CA ALA A 132 16.97 5.71 0.46
C ALA A 132 16.92 4.89 -0.84
N LEU A 133 17.40 5.42 -1.96
CA LEU A 133 17.47 4.71 -3.23
C LEU A 133 18.55 3.61 -3.22
N ALA A 134 19.66 3.81 -2.54
CA ALA A 134 20.68 2.76 -2.34
C ALA A 134 20.09 1.57 -1.55
N LEU A 135 19.38 1.84 -0.47
CA LEU A 135 18.68 0.81 0.30
C LEU A 135 17.58 0.11 -0.52
N ALA A 136 16.80 0.89 -1.30
CA ALA A 136 15.74 0.33 -2.16
C ALA A 136 16.32 -0.62 -3.22
N ARG A 137 17.43 -0.27 -3.84
CA ARG A 137 18.13 -1.12 -4.82
C ARG A 137 18.59 -2.42 -4.18
N HIS A 138 19.22 -2.34 -3.02
CA HIS A 138 19.66 -3.53 -2.29
C HIS A 138 18.48 -4.46 -1.95
N VAL A 139 17.37 -3.89 -1.45
CA VAL A 139 16.15 -4.67 -1.17
C VAL A 139 15.60 -5.33 -2.43
N ALA A 140 15.53 -4.59 -3.56
CA ALA A 140 15.03 -5.13 -4.82
C ALA A 140 15.90 -6.26 -5.39
N GLU A 141 17.23 -6.18 -5.18
CA GLU A 141 18.18 -7.24 -5.55
C GLU A 141 18.04 -8.48 -4.66
N ARG A 142 17.78 -8.29 -3.36
CA ARG A 142 17.61 -9.37 -2.37
C ARG A 142 16.24 -10.05 -2.48
N VAL A 143 15.19 -9.30 -2.75
CA VAL A 143 13.82 -9.78 -2.94
C VAL A 143 13.40 -9.46 -4.38
N ARG A 144 13.81 -10.31 -5.32
CA ARG A 144 13.53 -10.12 -6.76
C ARG A 144 12.03 -10.23 -7.02
N TYR A 145 11.52 -9.31 -7.84
CA TYR A 145 10.11 -9.32 -8.18
C TYR A 145 9.72 -10.60 -8.94
N ARG A 146 8.78 -11.37 -8.36
CA ARG A 146 8.19 -12.54 -8.98
C ARG A 146 6.76 -12.77 -8.49
N ALA A 147 5.82 -12.67 -9.40
CA ALA A 147 4.41 -12.90 -9.07
C ALA A 147 4.15 -14.37 -8.71
N GLY A 148 3.24 -14.60 -7.74
CA GLY A 148 2.78 -15.95 -7.39
C GLY A 148 3.71 -16.74 -6.46
N THR A 149 4.81 -16.15 -5.95
CA THR A 149 5.74 -16.82 -5.02
C THR A 149 5.39 -16.60 -3.55
N THR A 150 4.60 -15.58 -3.26
CA THR A 150 4.24 -15.14 -1.92
C THR A 150 2.73 -14.94 -1.76
N HIS A 151 2.27 -14.67 -0.56
CA HIS A 151 0.88 -14.40 -0.23
C HIS A 151 0.75 -13.20 0.74
N ALA A 152 -0.47 -12.72 0.99
CA ALA A 152 -0.73 -11.53 1.79
C ALA A 152 -0.19 -11.56 3.23
N GLY A 153 0.09 -12.73 3.78
CA GLY A 153 0.69 -12.93 5.11
C GLY A 153 2.20 -13.17 5.11
N THR A 154 2.87 -13.11 3.95
CA THR A 154 4.32 -13.26 3.87
C THR A 154 5.02 -12.10 4.59
N THR A 155 5.95 -12.43 5.49
CA THR A 155 6.70 -11.43 6.25
C THR A 155 7.94 -10.96 5.49
N ALA A 156 8.48 -9.80 5.85
CA ALA A 156 9.74 -9.29 5.32
C ALA A 156 10.89 -10.32 5.41
N ALA A 157 11.02 -10.99 6.56
CA ALA A 157 12.04 -12.01 6.78
C ALA A 157 11.87 -13.23 5.87
N GLN A 158 10.63 -13.69 5.67
CA GLN A 158 10.34 -14.82 4.76
C GLN A 158 10.66 -14.48 3.31
N ALA A 159 10.25 -13.30 2.84
CA ALA A 159 10.57 -12.84 1.49
C ALA A 159 12.07 -12.65 1.28
N TRP A 160 12.76 -12.09 2.29
CA TRP A 160 14.22 -11.93 2.27
C TRP A 160 14.95 -13.26 2.18
N GLN A 161 14.55 -14.25 2.97
CA GLN A 161 15.11 -15.60 2.94
C GLN A 161 14.80 -16.33 1.63
N GLY A 162 13.58 -16.15 1.10
CA GLY A 162 13.14 -16.75 -0.17
C GLY A 162 13.80 -16.12 -1.41
N GLY A 163 14.31 -14.90 -1.29
CA GLY A 163 14.96 -14.15 -2.37
C GLY A 163 14.02 -13.68 -3.48
N GLU A 164 12.70 -13.86 -3.32
CA GLU A 164 11.67 -13.50 -4.30
C GLU A 164 10.40 -13.02 -3.59
N GLY A 165 9.66 -12.15 -4.28
CA GLY A 165 8.39 -11.63 -3.77
C GLY A 165 7.75 -10.65 -4.75
N VAL A 166 6.72 -9.96 -4.30
CA VAL A 166 6.03 -8.91 -5.06
C VAL A 166 6.28 -7.53 -4.42
N CYS A 167 5.71 -6.47 -4.98
CA CYS A 167 5.84 -5.10 -4.45
C CYS A 167 5.52 -4.99 -2.96
N GLN A 168 4.53 -5.75 -2.46
CA GLN A 168 4.18 -5.83 -1.05
C GLN A 168 5.37 -6.31 -0.20
N ASP A 169 6.04 -7.38 -0.63
CA ASP A 169 7.15 -7.99 0.12
C ASP A 169 8.38 -7.09 0.13
N GLN A 170 8.68 -6.49 -1.04
CA GLN A 170 9.76 -5.51 -1.17
C GLN A 170 9.51 -4.28 -0.27
N ALA A 171 8.28 -3.76 -0.24
CA ALA A 171 7.91 -2.66 0.65
C ALA A 171 8.04 -3.04 2.13
N HIS A 172 7.60 -4.24 2.55
CA HIS A 172 7.79 -4.74 3.92
C HIS A 172 9.27 -4.86 4.29
N ALA A 173 10.10 -5.41 3.41
CA ALA A 173 11.54 -5.55 3.64
C ALA A 173 12.23 -4.18 3.79
N PHE A 174 11.89 -3.22 2.94
CA PHE A 174 12.40 -1.87 3.01
C PHE A 174 11.96 -1.14 4.30
N VAL A 175 10.68 -1.23 4.66
CA VAL A 175 10.14 -0.64 5.89
C VAL A 175 10.83 -1.25 7.12
N ALA A 176 11.02 -2.58 7.16
CA ALA A 176 11.73 -3.26 8.24
C ALA A 176 13.19 -2.80 8.35
N ALA A 177 13.89 -2.66 7.22
CA ALA A 177 15.26 -2.16 7.17
C ALA A 177 15.37 -0.71 7.68
N CYS A 178 14.52 0.21 7.19
CA CYS A 178 14.49 1.60 7.63
C CYS A 178 14.30 1.71 9.15
N ARG A 179 13.32 1.00 9.70
CA ARG A 179 13.05 0.98 11.14
C ARG A 179 14.21 0.44 11.95
N GLY A 180 14.83 -0.65 11.46
CA GLY A 180 16.03 -1.22 12.09
C GLY A 180 17.24 -0.30 12.06
N LEU A 181 17.30 0.63 11.11
CA LEU A 181 18.29 1.69 10.98
C LEU A 181 17.86 3.00 11.68
N GLY A 182 16.74 2.99 12.43
CA GLY A 182 16.28 4.12 13.24
C GLY A 182 15.53 5.21 12.47
N VAL A 183 15.07 4.95 11.25
CA VAL A 183 14.27 5.88 10.44
C VAL A 183 12.81 5.45 10.43
N PRO A 184 11.86 6.32 10.86
CA PRO A 184 10.43 6.06 10.73
C PRO A 184 10.06 5.74 9.29
N ALA A 185 9.38 4.60 9.10
CA ALA A 185 8.96 4.15 7.78
C ALA A 185 7.58 3.51 7.84
N ARG A 186 6.77 3.76 6.82
CA ARG A 186 5.41 3.22 6.70
C ARG A 186 5.18 2.57 5.34
N TYR A 187 4.34 1.58 5.35
CA TYR A 187 3.84 0.91 4.15
C TYR A 187 2.76 1.76 3.50
N VAL A 188 2.72 1.78 2.18
CA VAL A 188 1.71 2.46 1.39
C VAL A 188 1.05 1.46 0.45
N SER A 189 -0.28 1.45 0.46
CA SER A 189 -1.12 0.76 -0.52
C SER A 189 -1.69 1.78 -1.49
N GLY A 190 -1.66 1.47 -2.78
CA GLY A 190 -2.15 2.38 -3.79
C GLY A 190 -2.28 1.79 -5.19
N TYR A 191 -2.31 2.65 -6.17
CA TYR A 191 -2.32 2.31 -7.59
C TYR A 191 -1.10 2.87 -8.29
N PHE A 192 -0.66 2.17 -9.33
CA PHE A 192 0.42 2.60 -10.20
C PHE A 192 -0.03 2.60 -11.66
N HIS A 193 0.05 3.74 -12.32
CA HIS A 193 -0.28 3.86 -13.73
C HIS A 193 0.91 3.45 -14.58
N ALA A 194 0.83 2.26 -15.21
CA ALA A 194 1.83 1.74 -16.14
C ALA A 194 1.26 1.69 -17.56
N PRO A 195 1.46 2.71 -18.40
CA PRO A 195 0.95 2.72 -19.75
C PRO A 195 1.44 1.52 -20.55
N GLY A 196 0.51 0.81 -21.22
CA GLY A 196 0.83 -0.36 -22.06
C GLY A 196 1.09 -1.65 -21.29
N SER A 197 0.91 -1.68 -19.97
CA SER A 197 0.98 -2.90 -19.17
C SER A 197 -0.42 -3.49 -18.99
N GLU A 198 -0.57 -4.80 -19.26
CA GLU A 198 -1.80 -5.55 -18.95
C GLU A 198 -1.83 -6.01 -17.48
N SER A 199 -0.77 -5.75 -16.71
CA SER A 199 -0.71 -6.18 -15.31
C SER A 199 -1.60 -5.30 -14.42
N LEU A 200 -2.23 -5.94 -13.43
CA LEU A 200 -3.00 -5.26 -12.39
C LEU A 200 -2.14 -4.17 -11.72
N ALA A 201 -2.65 -2.96 -11.74
CA ALA A 201 -1.94 -1.77 -11.28
C ALA A 201 -2.18 -1.46 -9.78
N SER A 202 -2.65 -2.42 -8.96
CA SER A 202 -2.53 -2.30 -7.50
C SER A 202 -1.05 -2.41 -7.15
N HIS A 203 -0.58 -1.49 -6.32
CA HIS A 203 0.84 -1.36 -6.06
C HIS A 203 1.12 -1.01 -4.61
N ALA A 204 2.32 -1.33 -4.18
CA ALA A 204 2.79 -1.02 -2.85
C ALA A 204 4.19 -0.40 -2.92
N TRP A 205 4.41 0.57 -2.03
CA TRP A 205 5.69 1.22 -1.84
C TRP A 205 5.89 1.59 -0.37
N ALA A 206 6.92 2.33 -0.06
CA ALA A 206 7.18 2.81 1.28
C ALA A 206 7.31 4.32 1.32
N GLU A 207 7.02 4.90 2.47
CA GLU A 207 7.34 6.29 2.80
C GLU A 207 8.21 6.31 4.05
N ILE A 208 9.28 7.12 4.03
CA ILE A 208 10.18 7.35 5.16
C ILE A 208 10.09 8.78 5.66
N CYS A 209 10.30 9.00 6.95
CA CYS A 209 10.35 10.32 7.58
C CYS A 209 11.71 10.52 8.29
N PRO A 210 12.77 10.91 7.57
CA PRO A 210 14.11 11.06 8.14
C PRO A 210 14.21 12.09 9.26
N ASP A 211 13.39 13.15 9.19
CA ASP A 211 13.22 14.14 10.25
C ASP A 211 11.77 14.11 10.77
N PRO A 212 11.50 13.42 11.89
CA PRO A 212 10.17 13.36 12.48
C PRO A 212 9.61 14.71 12.93
N ALA A 213 10.47 15.68 13.25
CA ALA A 213 10.03 17.02 13.65
C ALA A 213 9.49 17.82 12.45
N ALA A 214 10.08 17.66 11.29
CA ALA A 214 9.65 18.29 10.05
C ALA A 214 8.37 17.66 9.48
N ARG A 215 8.01 16.42 9.89
CA ARG A 215 6.84 15.69 9.45
C ARG A 215 6.72 15.65 7.90
N ARG A 216 7.85 15.47 7.23
CA ARG A 216 7.94 15.35 5.77
C ARG A 216 8.28 13.91 5.40
N TRP A 217 7.47 13.33 4.57
CA TRP A 217 7.60 11.95 4.11
C TRP A 217 8.19 11.91 2.70
N LEU A 218 9.16 11.04 2.50
CA LEU A 218 9.74 10.72 1.18
C LEU A 218 9.17 9.38 0.70
N GLY A 219 8.48 9.39 -0.43
CA GLY A 219 7.96 8.18 -1.07
C GLY A 219 9.02 7.50 -1.94
N ILE A 220 9.25 6.21 -1.68
CA ILE A 220 10.19 5.35 -2.40
C ILE A 220 9.46 4.11 -2.93
N ASP A 221 9.51 3.93 -4.24
CA ASP A 221 9.05 2.73 -4.92
C ASP A 221 10.23 1.74 -5.07
N ILE A 222 10.19 0.68 -4.31
CA ILE A 222 11.26 -0.31 -4.25
C ILE A 222 11.28 -1.17 -5.51
N THR A 223 10.12 -1.49 -6.05
CA THR A 223 9.99 -2.32 -7.25
C THR A 223 10.63 -1.67 -8.48
N HIS A 224 10.46 -0.36 -8.62
CA HIS A 224 11.03 0.42 -9.74
C HIS A 224 12.36 1.11 -9.37
N VAL A 225 12.84 0.94 -8.14
CA VAL A 225 14.04 1.57 -7.59
C VAL A 225 14.06 3.07 -7.87
N GLY A 226 12.97 3.73 -7.48
CA GLY A 226 12.76 5.15 -7.74
C GLY A 226 11.95 5.83 -6.64
N ARG A 227 11.88 7.15 -6.75
CA ARG A 227 10.94 7.91 -5.93
C ARG A 227 9.53 7.82 -6.50
N VAL A 228 8.55 8.05 -5.63
CA VAL A 228 7.14 8.21 -6.04
C VAL A 228 7.03 9.40 -7.00
N ASP A 229 6.27 9.22 -8.06
CA ASP A 229 6.03 10.20 -9.13
C ASP A 229 4.53 10.33 -9.47
N GLU A 230 4.21 11.03 -10.56
CA GLU A 230 2.84 11.28 -11.00
C GLU A 230 2.05 10.02 -11.42
N ARG A 231 2.68 8.85 -11.46
CA ARG A 231 2.02 7.58 -11.78
C ARG A 231 1.43 6.91 -10.54
N HIS A 232 1.76 7.38 -9.33
CA HIS A 232 1.35 6.78 -8.08
C HIS A 232 0.13 7.47 -7.49
N VAL A 233 -0.90 6.68 -7.14
CA VAL A 233 -2.07 7.15 -6.40
C VAL A 233 -2.13 6.46 -5.04
N ARG A 234 -1.92 7.21 -3.97
CA ARG A 234 -1.94 6.71 -2.59
C ARG A 234 -3.38 6.51 -2.11
N LEU A 235 -3.69 5.30 -1.63
CA LEU A 235 -4.97 4.96 -1.00
C LEU A 235 -4.88 5.01 0.52
N ALA A 236 -3.93 4.27 1.08
CA ALA A 236 -3.80 4.13 2.51
C ALA A 236 -2.34 3.97 2.94
N VAL A 237 -2.03 4.40 4.16
CA VAL A 237 -0.73 4.24 4.81
C VAL A 237 -0.91 3.46 6.13
N GLY A 238 0.14 2.77 6.56
CA GLY A 238 0.11 2.06 7.84
C GLY A 238 1.42 1.39 8.18
N PRO A 239 1.50 0.68 9.31
CA PRO A 239 2.71 -0.02 9.71
C PRO A 239 3.09 -1.17 8.77
N ASP A 240 2.12 -1.81 8.15
CA ASP A 240 2.28 -2.88 7.16
C ASP A 240 1.00 -3.07 6.33
N TYR A 241 0.99 -4.07 5.44
CA TYR A 241 -0.14 -4.40 4.58
C TYR A 241 -1.42 -4.72 5.37
N ALA A 242 -1.33 -5.34 6.54
CA ALA A 242 -2.53 -5.70 7.32
C ALA A 242 -3.35 -4.47 7.74
N ALA A 243 -2.69 -3.32 7.95
CA ALA A 243 -3.37 -2.04 8.21
C ALA A 243 -3.92 -1.36 6.96
N CYS A 244 -3.31 -1.60 5.78
CA CYS A 244 -3.58 -0.89 4.52
C CYS A 244 -4.27 -1.76 3.46
N SER A 245 -4.60 -3.01 3.78
CA SER A 245 -5.27 -3.92 2.83
C SER A 245 -6.53 -3.27 2.25
N PRO A 246 -6.70 -3.29 0.92
CA PRO A 246 -7.85 -2.67 0.27
C PRO A 246 -9.19 -3.14 0.85
N ILE A 247 -9.31 -4.45 1.10
CA ILE A 247 -10.48 -5.05 1.73
C ILE A 247 -10.00 -6.08 2.75
N ARG A 248 -10.45 -5.96 3.98
CA ARG A 248 -10.19 -6.92 5.05
C ARG A 248 -11.40 -7.06 5.96
N GLY A 249 -11.61 -8.22 6.55
CA GLY A 249 -12.72 -8.38 7.47
C GLY A 249 -12.95 -9.80 7.93
N VAL A 250 -14.12 -10.01 8.52
CA VAL A 250 -14.55 -11.30 9.02
C VAL A 250 -15.90 -11.66 8.42
N ARG A 251 -16.13 -12.95 8.24
CA ARG A 251 -17.40 -13.47 7.76
C ARG A 251 -17.81 -14.73 8.51
N SER A 252 -19.09 -14.96 8.54
CA SER A 252 -19.70 -16.20 9.00
C SER A 252 -20.50 -16.83 7.86
N GLY A 253 -20.35 -18.12 7.63
CA GLY A 253 -20.97 -18.79 6.49
C GLY A 253 -20.18 -18.66 5.19
N GLY A 254 -20.86 -18.77 4.04
CA GLY A 254 -20.28 -18.61 2.70
C GLY A 254 -19.58 -19.84 2.13
N GLY A 255 -19.00 -20.71 2.94
CA GLY A 255 -18.21 -21.86 2.46
C GLY A 255 -16.97 -21.44 1.70
N ARG A 256 -16.65 -22.13 0.58
CA ARG A 256 -15.52 -21.80 -0.28
C ARG A 256 -15.73 -20.42 -0.94
N GLU A 257 -14.67 -19.65 -1.00
CA GLU A 257 -14.63 -18.30 -1.57
C GLU A 257 -13.83 -18.28 -2.88
N ARG A 258 -14.31 -17.51 -3.83
CA ARG A 258 -13.59 -17.14 -5.05
C ARG A 258 -13.51 -15.62 -5.13
N LEU A 259 -12.29 -15.09 -5.15
CA LEU A 259 -11.98 -13.67 -5.33
C LEU A 259 -11.64 -13.38 -6.79
N THR A 260 -12.20 -12.29 -7.32
CA THR A 260 -11.77 -11.69 -8.58
C THR A 260 -11.56 -10.19 -8.40
N VAL A 261 -10.51 -9.66 -9.02
CA VAL A 261 -10.18 -8.24 -9.00
C VAL A 261 -9.98 -7.77 -10.43
N GLU A 262 -10.66 -6.68 -10.78
CA GLU A 262 -10.51 -5.98 -12.05
C GLU A 262 -10.06 -4.55 -11.73
N LEU A 263 -8.99 -4.08 -12.35
CA LEU A 263 -8.46 -2.74 -12.14
C LEU A 263 -8.13 -2.09 -13.48
N GLU A 264 -8.68 -0.90 -13.68
CA GLU A 264 -8.45 -0.08 -14.85
C GLU A 264 -7.95 1.30 -14.39
N ILE A 265 -6.85 1.77 -14.98
CA ILE A 265 -6.29 3.10 -14.74
C ILE A 265 -5.98 3.73 -16.09
N VAL A 266 -6.60 4.87 -16.36
CA VAL A 266 -6.45 5.59 -17.62
C VAL A 266 -6.05 7.03 -17.34
N ALA A 267 -4.99 7.49 -18.00
CA ALA A 267 -4.64 8.91 -18.00
C ALA A 267 -5.64 9.69 -18.87
N LEU A 268 -6.23 10.73 -18.29
CA LEU A 268 -7.12 11.63 -19.02
C LEU A 268 -6.29 12.67 -19.79
N PRO A 269 -6.79 13.15 -20.94
CA PRO A 269 -6.19 14.30 -21.63
C PRO A 269 -6.09 15.50 -20.69
N ALA A 270 -5.02 16.30 -20.86
CA ALA A 270 -4.76 17.52 -20.11
C ALA A 270 -5.79 18.61 -20.44
#